data_3e786722ac796f141f1b14217768587a
#
_entry.id   3e786722ac796f141f1b14217768587a
#
_cell.length_a   1.000
_cell.length_b   1.000
_cell.length_c   1.000
_cell.angle_alpha   90.00
_cell.angle_beta   90.00
_cell.angle_gamma   90.00
#
_symmetry.space_group_name_H-M   'P 1'
#
loop_
_entity.id
_entity.type
_entity.pdbx_description
1 polymer ?
#
loop_
_entity_poly.entity_id
_entity_poly.type
_entity_poly.pdbx_seq_one_letter_code
_entity_poly.pdbx_strand_id
1 'polypeptide(L)'
;MKILNYWSKGKNMTIKLREDQMMLVERVLKNIREDNLVVSPSGSGKSYILAYLEKLLTEQGYLVYVYAPTIEVREQLDELMKENGSSNKTKGVIEDINGDNDAPDYLLIDEAHHSEAETYQMLFEKYPNAVKIGFSATPERLDGKGLDNSYQNIIIGKTVRELIDNHILSDYKYYAPSVSSGIQYSIKKKYLEVNGETFFKAVRKESGYQKKIYADVLKTWIEKGENKQTILFAPSIAMSKAFAKEFSQNGIVAEHIDGLMKKTERKATLGAFRRGEIKVICNVDLISEGFDMSDADCVILTRPTESLAMFMQQAFRAMRYREGKTAIILDHANNIGLHGEIDQVFEWRLEGKESRGDNQGYERTVWGRFNSNAVFDKNVELQEVVKNYNGLYDKKIEEAIKLGNIDGLKILLEIEKEARIVSVGKYSWAYSFALHNGFDIPVQ
;
A
#
# COMPACT_ATOMS: atom_id res chain seq x y z
N MET A 1 -6.34 12.39 31.47
CA MET A 1 -7.79 12.66 31.39
C MET A 1 -8.15 14.15 31.25
N LYS A 2 -7.55 15.10 31.97
CA LYS A 2 -7.87 16.55 31.82
C LYS A 2 -7.42 17.15 30.48
N ILE A 3 -6.32 16.70 29.89
CA ILE A 3 -5.82 17.18 28.59
C ILE A 3 -6.73 16.76 27.45
N LEU A 4 -7.18 15.50 27.42
CA LEU A 4 -8.11 14.99 26.39
C LEU A 4 -9.48 15.69 26.40
N ASN A 5 -10.02 16.04 27.58
CA ASN A 5 -11.27 16.80 27.69
C ASN A 5 -11.17 18.25 27.20
N TYR A 6 -9.97 18.81 27.13
CA TYR A 6 -9.74 20.15 26.58
C TYR A 6 -9.67 20.12 25.04
N TRP A 7 -9.11 19.04 24.47
CA TRP A 7 -8.94 18.85 23.03
C TRP A 7 -10.24 18.34 22.35
N SER A 8 -11.14 17.68 23.08
CA SER A 8 -12.39 17.13 22.55
C SER A 8 -13.49 18.15 22.26
N LYS A 9 -13.26 19.45 22.53
CA LYS A 9 -14.22 20.54 22.31
C LYS A 9 -13.88 21.39 21.09
N GLY A 10 -13.56 20.78 19.96
CA GLY A 10 -13.51 21.47 18.67
C GLY A 10 -14.91 21.99 18.34
N LYS A 11 -15.16 23.28 18.55
CA LYS A 11 -16.51 23.88 18.51
C LYS A 11 -17.11 23.98 17.10
N ASN A 12 -16.33 23.77 16.03
CA ASN A 12 -16.77 24.00 14.64
C ASN A 12 -16.27 22.93 13.65
N MET A 13 -16.05 21.69 14.11
CA MET A 13 -15.66 20.62 13.21
C MET A 13 -16.86 20.05 12.47
N THR A 14 -16.81 20.05 11.14
CA THR A 14 -17.83 19.42 10.29
C THR A 14 -17.53 17.96 10.02
N ILE A 15 -16.26 17.58 10.04
CA ILE A 15 -15.84 16.18 9.89
C ILE A 15 -16.16 15.41 11.17
N LYS A 16 -16.95 14.34 11.02
CA LYS A 16 -17.20 13.35 12.07
C LYS A 16 -16.30 12.14 11.83
N LEU A 17 -15.30 11.99 12.67
CA LEU A 17 -14.42 10.83 12.63
C LEU A 17 -15.14 9.58 13.15
N ARG A 18 -14.85 8.43 12.57
CA ARG A 18 -15.22 7.13 13.13
C ARG A 18 -14.42 6.87 14.42
N GLU A 19 -14.88 5.91 15.21
CA GLU A 19 -14.22 5.54 16.48
C GLU A 19 -12.75 5.15 16.30
N ASP A 20 -12.44 4.32 15.29
CA ASP A 20 -11.07 3.92 14.96
C ASP A 20 -10.17 5.09 14.59
N GLN A 21 -10.70 6.07 13.85
CA GLN A 21 -9.98 7.29 13.49
C GLN A 21 -9.77 8.19 14.71
N MET A 22 -10.79 8.32 15.57
CA MET A 22 -10.67 9.12 16.79
C MET A 22 -9.64 8.52 17.76
N MET A 23 -9.56 7.19 17.88
CA MET A 23 -8.52 6.52 18.65
C MET A 23 -7.10 6.87 18.16
N LEU A 24 -6.91 6.98 16.85
CA LEU A 24 -5.62 7.40 16.29
C LEU A 24 -5.31 8.86 16.63
N VAL A 25 -6.29 9.76 16.50
CA VAL A 25 -6.16 11.16 16.93
C VAL A 25 -5.77 11.25 18.41
N GLU A 26 -6.44 10.50 19.28
CA GLU A 26 -6.13 10.49 20.72
C GLU A 26 -4.71 10.00 21.01
N ARG A 27 -4.23 9.01 20.27
CA ARG A 27 -2.85 8.50 20.42
C ARG A 27 -1.83 9.53 19.95
N VAL A 28 -2.09 10.25 18.85
CA VAL A 28 -1.26 11.38 18.40
C VAL A 28 -1.23 12.48 19.47
N LEU A 29 -2.39 12.86 20.00
CA LEU A 29 -2.50 13.92 21.01
C LEU A 29 -1.81 13.58 22.34
N LYS A 30 -1.71 12.29 22.69
CA LYS A 30 -0.93 11.87 23.87
C LYS A 30 0.58 12.16 23.71
N ASN A 31 1.07 12.06 22.47
CA ASN A 31 2.49 12.25 22.13
C ASN A 31 2.68 13.51 21.26
N ILE A 32 1.85 14.53 21.42
CA ILE A 32 1.74 15.68 20.51
C ILE A 32 3.01 16.53 20.40
N ARG A 33 3.96 16.36 21.29
CA ARG A 33 5.25 17.07 21.31
C ARG A 33 6.40 16.27 20.70
N GLU A 34 6.12 15.09 20.20
CA GLU A 34 7.07 14.17 19.62
C GLU A 34 6.74 13.94 18.15
N ASP A 35 7.72 13.57 17.37
CA ASP A 35 7.55 13.25 15.96
C ASP A 35 6.84 11.89 15.82
N ASN A 36 5.63 11.90 15.28
CA ASN A 36 4.77 10.72 15.19
C ASN A 36 4.55 10.27 13.76
N LEU A 37 4.65 8.98 13.50
CA LEU A 37 4.23 8.35 12.25
C LEU A 37 2.96 7.55 12.47
N VAL A 38 1.87 7.96 11.83
CA VAL A 38 0.58 7.25 11.83
C VAL A 38 0.53 6.30 10.64
N VAL A 39 0.46 5.00 10.91
CA VAL A 39 0.38 3.95 9.89
C VAL A 39 -1.01 3.36 9.88
N SER A 40 -1.68 3.47 8.74
CA SER A 40 -3.01 2.90 8.54
C SER A 40 -3.24 2.58 7.07
N PRO A 41 -3.87 1.45 6.71
CA PRO A 41 -4.00 1.02 5.32
C PRO A 41 -4.61 2.08 4.39
N SER A 42 -4.34 1.97 3.08
CA SER A 42 -5.02 2.81 2.09
C SER A 42 -6.54 2.59 2.15
N GLY A 43 -7.31 3.66 2.05
CA GLY A 43 -8.77 3.59 2.20
C GLY A 43 -9.29 3.65 3.64
N SER A 44 -8.44 3.63 4.65
CA SER A 44 -8.82 3.78 6.07
C SER A 44 -9.31 5.20 6.42
N GLY A 45 -9.02 6.19 5.56
CA GLY A 45 -9.40 7.59 5.77
C GLY A 45 -8.36 8.42 6.51
N LYS A 46 -7.06 8.19 6.29
CA LYS A 46 -5.94 8.99 6.82
C LYS A 46 -6.11 10.48 6.58
N SER A 47 -6.54 10.86 5.37
CA SER A 47 -6.75 12.27 5.00
C SER A 47 -7.79 12.97 5.88
N TYR A 48 -8.83 12.25 6.34
CA TYR A 48 -9.81 12.78 7.31
C TYR A 48 -9.17 13.02 8.67
N ILE A 49 -8.31 12.13 9.14
CA ILE A 49 -7.57 12.29 10.40
C ILE A 49 -6.64 13.50 10.30
N LEU A 50 -5.93 13.64 9.18
CA LEU A 50 -5.01 14.74 8.91
C LEU A 50 -5.77 16.08 8.92
N ALA A 51 -6.86 16.21 8.15
CA ALA A 51 -7.66 17.42 8.11
C ALA A 51 -8.32 17.76 9.47
N TYR A 52 -8.67 16.75 10.25
CA TYR A 52 -9.17 16.94 11.61
C TYR A 52 -8.09 17.47 12.55
N LEU A 53 -6.89 16.89 12.54
CA LEU A 53 -5.75 17.35 13.36
C LEU A 53 -5.29 18.75 12.95
N GLU A 54 -5.24 19.05 11.66
CA GLU A 54 -4.90 20.38 11.16
C GLU A 54 -5.83 21.43 11.78
N LYS A 55 -7.14 21.23 11.66
CA LYS A 55 -8.15 22.15 12.21
C LYS A 55 -8.06 22.27 13.73
N LEU A 56 -7.91 21.13 14.42
CA LEU A 56 -7.80 21.07 15.87
C LEU A 56 -6.61 21.88 16.39
N LEU A 57 -5.43 21.71 15.78
CA LEU A 57 -4.20 22.41 16.16
C LEU A 57 -4.28 23.91 15.84
N THR A 58 -4.83 24.26 14.67
CA THR A 58 -5.02 25.66 14.28
C THR A 58 -6.00 26.38 15.22
N GLU A 59 -7.07 25.74 15.68
CA GLU A 59 -8.00 26.32 16.66
C GLU A 59 -7.36 26.54 18.04
N GLN A 60 -6.27 25.84 18.35
CA GLN A 60 -5.48 26.05 19.55
C GLN A 60 -4.42 27.18 19.38
N GLY A 61 -4.36 27.79 18.21
CA GLY A 61 -3.45 28.91 17.91
C GLY A 61 -2.09 28.48 17.38
N TYR A 62 -1.89 27.20 17.04
CA TYR A 62 -0.65 26.72 16.41
C TYR A 62 -0.61 27.03 14.93
N LEU A 63 0.58 27.35 14.42
CA LEU A 63 0.84 27.45 12.99
C LEU A 63 1.11 26.04 12.42
N VAL A 64 0.24 25.57 11.55
CA VAL A 64 0.26 24.21 11.00
C VAL A 64 0.48 24.27 9.50
N TYR A 65 1.49 23.56 9.00
CA TYR A 65 1.73 23.36 7.58
C TYR A 65 1.43 21.93 7.17
N VAL A 66 0.75 21.78 6.04
CA VAL A 66 0.32 20.47 5.50
C VAL A 66 0.99 20.23 4.16
N TYR A 67 1.62 19.06 4.01
CA TYR A 67 2.31 18.65 2.79
C TYR A 67 1.73 17.37 2.22
N ALA A 68 1.65 17.31 0.89
CA ALA A 68 1.28 16.12 0.16
C ALA A 68 2.09 16.02 -1.14
N PRO A 69 2.32 14.79 -1.66
CA PRO A 69 3.31 14.56 -2.70
C PRO A 69 2.95 15.13 -4.07
N THR A 70 1.66 15.17 -4.43
CA THR A 70 1.21 15.61 -5.75
C THR A 70 0.21 16.75 -5.67
N ILE A 71 0.09 17.53 -6.77
CA ILE A 71 -0.86 18.64 -6.84
C ILE A 71 -2.30 18.15 -6.69
N GLU A 72 -2.62 17.00 -7.27
CA GLU A 72 -3.95 16.40 -7.20
C GLU A 72 -4.33 16.02 -5.76
N VAL A 73 -3.41 15.45 -4.99
CA VAL A 73 -3.62 15.13 -3.56
C VAL A 73 -3.76 16.41 -2.75
N ARG A 74 -2.95 17.42 -3.05
CA ARG A 74 -3.06 18.73 -2.40
C ARG A 74 -4.44 19.36 -2.63
N GLU A 75 -4.93 19.39 -3.89
CA GLU A 75 -6.26 19.90 -4.21
C GLU A 75 -7.37 19.17 -3.40
N GLN A 76 -7.28 17.83 -3.27
CA GLN A 76 -8.24 17.04 -2.50
C GLN A 76 -8.17 17.32 -1.00
N LEU A 77 -6.96 17.42 -0.43
CA LEU A 77 -6.79 17.78 0.98
C LEU A 77 -7.28 19.20 1.27
N ASP A 78 -7.03 20.13 0.36
CA ASP A 78 -7.51 21.52 0.47
C ASP A 78 -9.04 21.58 0.50
N GLU A 79 -9.73 20.81 -0.37
CA GLU A 79 -11.18 20.69 -0.36
C GLU A 79 -11.67 20.10 0.96
N LEU A 80 -11.07 19.02 1.43
CA LEU A 80 -11.43 18.35 2.68
C LEU A 80 -11.20 19.25 3.90
N MET A 81 -10.06 19.95 3.97
CA MET A 81 -9.78 20.91 5.03
C MET A 81 -10.78 22.08 5.02
N LYS A 82 -11.12 22.58 3.83
CA LYS A 82 -12.15 23.63 3.67
C LYS A 82 -13.53 23.15 4.12
N GLU A 83 -13.94 21.94 3.78
CA GLU A 83 -15.16 21.31 4.26
C GLU A 83 -15.17 21.21 5.80
N ASN A 84 -14.01 20.98 6.42
CA ASN A 84 -13.83 20.98 7.86
C ASN A 84 -13.73 22.38 8.48
N GLY A 85 -13.95 23.42 7.69
CA GLY A 85 -13.94 24.81 8.15
C GLY A 85 -12.55 25.40 8.36
N SER A 86 -11.51 24.82 7.75
CA SER A 86 -10.17 25.40 7.71
C SER A 86 -10.03 26.38 6.54
N SER A 87 -9.26 27.45 6.73
CA SER A 87 -8.81 28.36 5.68
C SER A 87 -7.40 28.06 5.18
N ASN A 88 -6.71 27.13 5.83
CA ASN A 88 -5.36 26.73 5.46
C ASN A 88 -5.37 25.95 4.15
N LYS A 89 -4.21 25.93 3.51
CA LYS A 89 -3.96 25.16 2.28
C LYS A 89 -2.71 24.34 2.42
N THR A 90 -2.68 23.26 1.68
CA THR A 90 -1.48 22.43 1.54
C THR A 90 -0.36 23.22 0.83
N LYS A 91 0.87 22.90 1.17
CA LYS A 91 2.08 23.48 0.59
C LYS A 91 2.83 22.49 -0.28
N GLY A 92 3.52 22.99 -1.29
CA GLY A 92 4.53 22.23 -2.01
C GLY A 92 5.86 22.26 -1.24
N VAL A 93 6.50 21.12 -1.09
CA VAL A 93 7.77 21.03 -0.33
C VAL A 93 8.84 21.94 -0.91
N ILE A 94 9.08 21.86 -2.24
CA ILE A 94 10.11 22.68 -2.92
C ILE A 94 9.76 24.18 -2.90
N GLU A 95 8.47 24.50 -3.07
CA GLU A 95 7.96 25.86 -3.04
C GLU A 95 8.21 26.49 -1.66
N ASP A 96 7.98 25.70 -0.60
CA ASP A 96 8.13 26.17 0.77
C ASP A 96 9.59 26.28 1.20
N ILE A 97 10.47 25.35 0.80
CA ILE A 97 11.91 25.43 1.06
C ILE A 97 12.50 26.74 0.54
N ASN A 98 12.09 27.16 -0.66
CA ASN A 98 12.58 28.36 -1.33
C ASN A 98 11.83 29.65 -0.94
N GLY A 99 10.72 29.53 -0.22
CA GLY A 99 9.92 30.66 0.25
C GLY A 99 10.45 31.26 1.53
N ASP A 100 10.03 32.49 1.83
CA ASP A 100 10.23 33.15 3.13
C ASP A 100 8.94 33.05 3.94
N ASN A 101 8.81 31.96 4.70
CA ASN A 101 7.64 31.65 5.49
C ASN A 101 7.97 31.62 6.98
N ASP A 102 7.00 31.94 7.82
CA ASP A 102 7.10 31.78 9.27
C ASP A 102 7.37 30.31 9.63
N ALA A 103 8.10 30.08 10.71
CA ALA A 103 8.37 28.74 11.20
C ALA A 103 7.10 28.13 11.81
N PRO A 104 6.59 26.99 11.31
CA PRO A 104 5.42 26.35 11.85
C PRO A 104 5.73 25.63 13.16
N ASP A 105 4.67 25.42 13.97
CA ASP A 105 4.72 24.57 15.15
C ASP A 105 4.62 23.08 14.76
N TYR A 106 3.83 22.79 13.71
CA TYR A 106 3.55 21.42 13.24
C TYR A 106 3.67 21.30 11.73
N LEU A 107 4.26 20.16 11.30
CA LEU A 107 4.27 19.70 9.92
C LEU A 107 3.43 18.43 9.82
N LEU A 108 2.28 18.51 9.14
CA LEU A 108 1.46 17.35 8.80
C LEU A 108 1.83 16.85 7.41
N ILE A 109 2.25 15.59 7.28
CA ILE A 109 2.84 15.05 6.05
C ILE A 109 2.04 13.83 5.61
N ASP A 110 1.33 13.97 4.48
CA ASP A 110 0.70 12.81 3.82
C ASP A 110 1.74 12.03 3.01
N GLU A 111 1.54 10.72 2.87
CA GLU A 111 2.49 9.76 2.26
C GLU A 111 3.90 9.88 2.85
N ALA A 112 3.97 9.87 4.16
CA ALA A 112 5.17 10.10 4.95
C ALA A 112 6.32 9.10 4.72
N HIS A 113 6.11 8.03 3.97
CA HIS A 113 7.19 7.15 3.52
C HIS A 113 8.21 7.87 2.59
N HIS A 114 7.87 9.07 2.09
CA HIS A 114 8.78 9.94 1.37
C HIS A 114 9.64 10.85 2.27
N SER A 115 9.43 10.85 3.59
CA SER A 115 10.08 11.78 4.53
C SER A 115 11.61 11.74 4.50
N GLU A 116 12.19 10.58 4.17
CA GLU A 116 13.66 10.44 4.05
C GLU A 116 14.21 10.88 2.67
N ALA A 117 13.36 11.38 1.76
CA ALA A 117 13.86 11.97 0.52
C ALA A 117 14.57 13.30 0.82
N GLU A 118 15.60 13.62 0.04
CA GLU A 118 16.45 14.82 0.22
C GLU A 118 15.62 16.11 0.38
N THR A 119 14.56 16.25 -0.43
CA THR A 119 13.68 17.43 -0.35
C THR A 119 12.96 17.56 0.99
N TYR A 120 12.48 16.44 1.57
CA TYR A 120 11.88 16.48 2.89
C TYR A 120 12.90 16.70 3.99
N GLN A 121 14.11 16.17 3.87
CA GLN A 121 15.17 16.42 4.82
C GLN A 121 15.56 17.91 4.83
N MET A 122 15.68 18.56 3.67
CA MET A 122 15.87 20.01 3.57
C MET A 122 14.73 20.80 4.22
N LEU A 123 13.48 20.34 4.11
CA LEU A 123 12.34 20.95 4.79
C LEU A 123 12.46 20.84 6.32
N PHE A 124 12.89 19.68 6.82
CA PHE A 124 13.07 19.45 8.25
C PHE A 124 14.25 20.26 8.81
N GLU A 125 15.32 20.43 8.05
CA GLU A 125 16.43 21.33 8.39
C GLU A 125 15.99 22.80 8.42
N LYS A 126 15.08 23.21 7.55
CA LYS A 126 14.50 24.55 7.55
C LYS A 126 13.65 24.82 8.81
N TYR A 127 12.94 23.82 9.29
CA TYR A 127 12.02 23.91 10.44
C TYR A 127 12.39 22.93 11.56
N PRO A 128 13.58 23.06 12.18
CA PRO A 128 14.12 22.06 13.10
C PRO A 128 13.34 21.92 14.40
N ASN A 129 12.54 22.92 14.77
CA ASN A 129 11.74 22.92 16.00
C ASN A 129 10.27 22.51 15.75
N ALA A 130 9.86 22.34 14.51
CA ALA A 130 8.50 21.93 14.20
C ALA A 130 8.30 20.43 14.44
N VAL A 131 7.22 20.09 15.13
CA VAL A 131 6.85 18.68 15.35
C VAL A 131 6.28 18.07 14.07
N LYS A 132 6.76 16.90 13.69
CA LYS A 132 6.32 16.17 12.49
C LYS A 132 5.25 15.14 12.84
N ILE A 133 4.13 15.17 12.12
CA ILE A 133 3.10 14.15 12.20
C ILE A 133 2.89 13.59 10.79
N GLY A 134 3.48 12.43 10.54
CA GLY A 134 3.43 11.75 9.24
C GLY A 134 2.29 10.75 9.16
N PHE A 135 1.73 10.59 7.96
CA PHE A 135 0.70 9.60 7.64
C PHE A 135 1.17 8.73 6.49
N SER A 136 1.13 7.41 6.66
CA SER A 136 1.48 6.46 5.60
C SER A 136 0.60 5.22 5.65
N ALA A 137 0.41 4.57 4.51
CA ALA A 137 -0.18 3.24 4.46
C ALA A 137 0.86 2.16 4.79
N THR A 138 2.11 2.43 4.43
CA THR A 138 3.24 1.51 4.58
C THR A 138 4.47 2.33 4.96
N PRO A 139 5.06 2.12 6.14
CA PRO A 139 6.24 2.85 6.57
C PRO A 139 7.56 2.32 5.97
N GLU A 140 7.47 1.34 5.07
CA GLU A 140 8.65 0.78 4.40
C GLU A 140 9.06 1.60 3.18
N ARG A 141 10.36 1.82 3.07
CA ARG A 141 11.01 2.40 1.89
C ARG A 141 11.49 1.31 0.93
N LEU A 142 11.63 1.67 -0.35
CA LEU A 142 12.16 0.77 -1.39
C LEU A 142 13.57 0.27 -1.10
N ASP A 143 14.36 1.05 -0.37
CA ASP A 143 15.74 0.74 -0.01
C ASP A 143 15.86 -0.08 1.30
N GLY A 144 14.74 -0.45 1.92
CA GLY A 144 14.69 -1.22 3.17
C GLY A 144 15.02 -0.41 4.43
N LYS A 145 15.42 0.86 4.29
CA LYS A 145 15.71 1.74 5.42
C LYS A 145 14.43 2.15 6.13
N GLY A 146 14.56 2.47 7.40
CA GLY A 146 13.47 2.94 8.22
C GLY A 146 13.16 4.43 8.06
N LEU A 147 12.30 4.91 8.94
CA LEU A 147 11.90 6.31 9.07
C LEU A 147 12.28 6.86 10.48
N ASP A 148 13.14 6.15 11.19
CA ASP A 148 13.61 6.46 12.54
C ASP A 148 14.44 7.75 12.62
N ASN A 149 15.01 8.22 11.50
CA ASN A 149 15.63 9.54 11.45
C ASN A 149 14.61 10.68 11.47
N SER A 150 13.41 10.46 10.95
CA SER A 150 12.37 11.49 10.82
C SER A 150 11.31 11.42 11.90
N TYR A 151 11.08 10.25 12.50
CA TYR A 151 10.00 10.01 13.48
C TYR A 151 10.52 9.28 14.71
N GLN A 152 9.96 9.63 15.88
CA GLN A 152 10.29 9.03 17.18
C GLN A 152 9.31 7.93 17.58
N ASN A 153 8.04 8.05 17.15
CA ASN A 153 6.98 7.11 17.50
C ASN A 153 6.25 6.61 16.26
N ILE A 154 5.81 5.35 16.34
CA ILE A 154 4.90 4.76 15.36
C ILE A 154 3.55 4.48 16.01
N ILE A 155 2.48 4.96 15.38
CA ILE A 155 1.10 4.78 15.82
C ILE A 155 0.37 3.94 14.77
N ILE A 156 0.17 2.66 15.07
CA ILE A 156 -0.42 1.70 14.13
C ILE A 156 -1.95 1.70 14.31
N GLY A 157 -2.66 1.85 13.20
CA GLY A 157 -4.11 1.74 13.09
C GLY A 157 -4.59 0.30 12.99
N LYS A 158 -5.86 0.12 12.62
CA LYS A 158 -6.46 -1.19 12.36
C LYS A 158 -5.78 -1.89 11.18
N THR A 159 -5.69 -3.20 11.24
CA THR A 159 -5.26 -4.05 10.14
C THR A 159 -6.24 -4.01 8.97
N VAL A 160 -5.82 -4.46 7.80
CA VAL A 160 -6.71 -4.57 6.63
C VAL A 160 -7.91 -5.47 6.94
N ARG A 161 -7.68 -6.60 7.61
CA ARG A 161 -8.75 -7.54 7.98
C ARG A 161 -9.79 -6.89 8.89
N GLU A 162 -9.35 -6.19 9.94
CA GLU A 162 -10.26 -5.45 10.82
C GLU A 162 -11.05 -4.36 10.08
N LEU A 163 -10.44 -3.71 9.07
CA LEU A 163 -11.15 -2.71 8.25
C LEU A 163 -12.21 -3.36 7.35
N ILE A 164 -11.96 -4.56 6.83
CA ILE A 164 -12.94 -5.34 6.08
C ILE A 164 -14.09 -5.77 7.00
N ASP A 165 -13.79 -6.35 8.15
CA ASP A 165 -14.77 -6.83 9.12
C ASP A 165 -15.65 -5.70 9.68
N ASN A 166 -15.11 -4.47 9.73
CA ASN A 166 -15.85 -3.26 10.13
C ASN A 166 -16.51 -2.51 8.96
N HIS A 167 -16.59 -3.11 7.76
CA HIS A 167 -17.18 -2.51 6.57
C HIS A 167 -16.59 -1.14 6.19
N ILE A 168 -15.29 -0.97 6.38
CA ILE A 168 -14.53 0.21 5.95
C ILE A 168 -13.82 -0.06 4.62
N LEU A 169 -13.41 -1.31 4.41
CA LEU A 169 -12.96 -1.85 3.14
C LEU A 169 -13.89 -2.96 2.69
N SER A 170 -14.03 -3.15 1.37
CA SER A 170 -14.73 -4.29 0.79
C SER A 170 -13.88 -5.55 0.93
N ASP A 171 -14.52 -6.68 1.10
CA ASP A 171 -13.86 -7.98 0.94
C ASP A 171 -13.42 -8.17 -0.53
N TYR A 172 -12.56 -9.16 -0.78
CA TYR A 172 -11.94 -9.31 -2.09
C TYR A 172 -11.73 -10.78 -2.49
N LYS A 173 -11.72 -11.02 -3.80
CA LYS A 173 -11.19 -12.22 -4.42
C LYS A 173 -9.87 -11.89 -5.09
N TYR A 174 -8.87 -12.71 -4.86
CA TYR A 174 -7.53 -12.53 -5.42
C TYR A 174 -7.19 -13.68 -6.36
N TYR A 175 -6.78 -13.37 -7.57
CA TYR A 175 -6.35 -14.34 -8.57
C TYR A 175 -4.91 -14.12 -8.96
N ALA A 176 -4.09 -15.16 -8.86
CA ALA A 176 -2.66 -15.13 -9.18
C ALA A 176 -2.24 -16.39 -9.93
N PRO A 177 -1.09 -16.41 -10.63
CA PRO A 177 -0.58 -17.62 -11.24
C PRO A 177 -0.32 -18.69 -10.18
N SER A 178 -0.71 -19.96 -10.47
CA SER A 178 -0.42 -21.05 -9.54
C SER A 178 1.10 -21.25 -9.46
N VAL A 179 1.67 -21.07 -8.28
CA VAL A 179 3.12 -21.07 -8.06
C VAL A 179 3.63 -22.50 -7.88
N SER A 180 3.36 -23.39 -8.83
CA SER A 180 3.96 -24.74 -8.82
C SER A 180 5.33 -24.81 -9.49
N SER A 181 5.86 -23.72 -10.02
CA SER A 181 7.11 -23.72 -10.80
C SER A 181 8.19 -22.80 -10.26
N GLY A 182 9.29 -23.36 -9.81
CA GLY A 182 10.65 -22.78 -9.77
C GLY A 182 10.89 -21.43 -9.06
N ILE A 183 9.99 -20.47 -9.19
CA ILE A 183 10.17 -19.11 -8.63
C ILE A 183 10.04 -19.13 -7.10
N GLN A 184 9.10 -19.88 -6.53
CA GLN A 184 9.02 -20.06 -5.06
C GLN A 184 10.26 -20.72 -4.49
N TYR A 185 10.81 -21.70 -5.22
CA TYR A 185 12.04 -22.37 -4.80
C TYR A 185 13.25 -21.43 -4.82
N SER A 186 13.29 -20.53 -5.78
CA SER A 186 14.35 -19.52 -5.90
C SER A 186 14.22 -18.43 -4.84
N ILE A 187 13.01 -17.99 -4.52
CA ILE A 187 12.75 -17.03 -3.45
C ILE A 187 13.03 -17.66 -2.07
N LYS A 188 12.57 -18.90 -1.81
CA LYS A 188 12.91 -19.63 -0.58
C LYS A 188 14.42 -19.81 -0.40
N LYS A 189 15.14 -20.14 -1.45
CA LYS A 189 16.60 -20.27 -1.43
C LYS A 189 17.30 -18.94 -1.12
N LYS A 190 16.79 -17.82 -1.63
CA LYS A 190 17.32 -16.48 -1.35
C LYS A 190 17.14 -16.08 0.13
N TYR A 191 16.05 -16.44 0.76
CA TYR A 191 15.82 -16.15 2.18
C TYR A 191 16.49 -17.15 3.13
N LEU A 192 16.85 -18.34 2.66
CA LEU A 192 17.54 -19.37 3.43
C LEU A 192 19.07 -19.30 3.29
N GLU A 193 19.59 -18.82 2.16
CA GLU A 193 21.02 -18.58 1.95
C GLU A 193 21.31 -17.09 2.21
N VAL A 194 22.12 -16.82 3.23
CA VAL A 194 22.50 -15.51 3.79
C VAL A 194 23.16 -14.54 2.78
N ASN A 195 23.26 -14.86 1.47
CA ASN A 195 23.88 -14.05 0.44
C ASN A 195 22.91 -13.59 -0.66
N GLY A 196 22.10 -12.55 -0.34
CA GLY A 196 21.21 -11.89 -1.31
C GLY A 196 21.89 -11.39 -2.60
N GLU A 197 23.19 -11.05 -2.55
CA GLU A 197 23.98 -10.68 -3.72
C GLU A 197 24.19 -11.84 -4.70
N THR A 198 24.41 -13.05 -4.22
CA THR A 198 24.67 -14.23 -5.06
C THR A 198 23.43 -14.61 -5.86
N PHE A 199 22.25 -14.45 -5.30
CA PHE A 199 20.99 -14.77 -5.99
C PHE A 199 20.67 -13.79 -7.13
N PHE A 200 20.81 -12.50 -6.92
CA PHE A 200 20.58 -11.51 -7.98
C PHE A 200 21.64 -11.60 -9.09
N LYS A 201 22.88 -11.90 -8.76
CA LYS A 201 23.95 -12.13 -9.75
C LYS A 201 23.76 -13.44 -10.53
N ALA A 202 23.30 -14.51 -9.88
CA ALA A 202 23.01 -15.79 -10.53
C ALA A 202 21.81 -15.68 -11.49
N VAL A 203 20.71 -15.07 -11.06
CA VAL A 203 19.53 -14.85 -11.92
C VAL A 203 19.84 -13.88 -13.08
N ARG A 204 20.71 -12.89 -12.87
CA ARG A 204 21.21 -12.04 -13.96
C ARG A 204 22.09 -12.76 -14.96
N LYS A 205 22.83 -13.81 -14.55
CA LYS A 205 23.75 -14.56 -15.42
C LYS A 205 23.07 -15.66 -16.23
N GLU A 206 21.99 -16.29 -15.68
CA GLU A 206 21.38 -17.48 -16.31
C GLU A 206 20.19 -17.19 -17.21
N SER A 207 19.49 -16.09 -17.01
CA SER A 207 18.43 -15.64 -17.94
C SER A 207 18.36 -14.14 -17.85
N GLY A 208 18.56 -13.40 -18.93
CA GLY A 208 18.20 -11.99 -18.93
C GLY A 208 16.81 -11.87 -18.30
N TYR A 209 16.71 -11.23 -17.10
CA TYR A 209 15.50 -11.19 -16.27
C TYR A 209 14.34 -10.66 -17.12
N GLN A 210 13.57 -11.56 -17.70
CA GLN A 210 12.37 -11.21 -18.46
C GLN A 210 11.24 -11.12 -17.48
N LYS A 211 10.79 -9.90 -17.21
CA LYS A 211 9.55 -9.67 -16.44
C LYS A 211 8.42 -10.35 -17.20
N LYS A 212 7.81 -11.36 -16.57
CA LYS A 212 6.71 -12.13 -17.17
C LYS A 212 5.37 -11.54 -16.76
N ILE A 213 4.47 -11.46 -17.71
CA ILE A 213 3.04 -11.28 -17.49
C ILE A 213 2.43 -12.67 -17.72
N TYR A 214 1.81 -13.20 -16.69
CA TYR A 214 1.20 -14.52 -16.69
C TYR A 214 -0.24 -14.45 -17.18
N ALA A 215 -0.67 -15.44 -17.90
CA ALA A 215 -2.01 -15.58 -18.47
C ALA A 215 -2.37 -14.51 -19.54
N ASP A 216 -3.47 -14.76 -20.23
CA ASP A 216 -4.07 -13.78 -21.13
C ASP A 216 -4.93 -12.80 -20.34
N VAL A 217 -4.61 -11.52 -20.42
CA VAL A 217 -5.23 -10.47 -19.58
C VAL A 217 -6.70 -10.30 -19.91
N LEU A 218 -7.04 -10.21 -21.20
CA LEU A 218 -8.42 -10.04 -21.64
C LEU A 218 -9.27 -11.27 -21.31
N LYS A 219 -8.77 -12.47 -21.63
CA LYS A 219 -9.45 -13.73 -21.32
C LYS A 219 -9.71 -13.84 -19.82
N THR A 220 -8.70 -13.59 -18.99
CA THR A 220 -8.82 -13.65 -17.53
C THR A 220 -9.86 -12.66 -17.01
N TRP A 221 -9.89 -11.44 -17.55
CA TRP A 221 -10.87 -10.45 -17.14
C TRP A 221 -12.30 -10.86 -17.55
N ILE A 222 -12.49 -11.43 -18.74
CA ILE A 222 -13.80 -11.95 -19.19
C ILE A 222 -14.29 -13.06 -18.26
N GLU A 223 -13.41 -13.97 -17.86
CA GLU A 223 -13.76 -15.15 -17.05
C GLU A 223 -13.91 -14.82 -15.55
N LYS A 224 -13.11 -13.92 -15.02
CA LYS A 224 -12.98 -13.70 -13.57
C LYS A 224 -13.28 -12.26 -13.13
N GLY A 225 -13.24 -11.30 -14.05
CA GLY A 225 -13.48 -9.88 -13.74
C GLY A 225 -14.95 -9.52 -13.56
N GLU A 226 -15.88 -10.48 -13.75
CA GLU A 226 -17.32 -10.31 -13.54
C GLU A 226 -17.90 -9.07 -14.24
N ASN A 227 -17.33 -8.67 -15.36
CA ASN A 227 -17.67 -7.44 -16.09
C ASN A 227 -17.64 -6.17 -15.18
N LYS A 228 -16.78 -6.15 -14.18
CA LYS A 228 -16.65 -5.03 -13.23
C LYS A 228 -15.87 -3.88 -13.83
N GLN A 229 -16.12 -2.67 -13.33
CA GLN A 229 -15.34 -1.49 -13.68
C GLN A 229 -13.91 -1.66 -13.17
N THR A 230 -12.92 -1.48 -14.07
CA THR A 230 -11.57 -2.00 -13.87
C THR A 230 -10.49 -0.95 -14.08
N ILE A 231 -9.48 -0.95 -13.20
CA ILE A 231 -8.21 -0.23 -13.40
C ILE A 231 -7.13 -1.26 -13.73
N LEU A 232 -6.44 -1.06 -14.87
CA LEU A 232 -5.29 -1.86 -15.25
C LEU A 232 -4.00 -1.08 -15.05
N PHE A 233 -3.07 -1.63 -14.29
CA PHE A 233 -1.73 -1.09 -14.06
C PHE A 233 -0.72 -1.74 -15.00
N ALA A 234 -0.31 -1.01 -16.02
CA ALA A 234 0.59 -1.50 -17.06
C ALA A 234 2.06 -1.17 -16.74
N PRO A 235 3.01 -2.00 -17.22
CA PRO A 235 4.43 -1.76 -17.00
C PRO A 235 5.03 -0.65 -17.88
N SER A 236 4.34 -0.24 -18.95
CA SER A 236 4.77 0.84 -19.85
C SER A 236 3.60 1.49 -20.58
N ILE A 237 3.80 2.72 -21.06
CA ILE A 237 2.81 3.45 -21.85
C ILE A 237 2.41 2.66 -23.11
N ALA A 238 3.38 2.05 -23.79
CA ALA A 238 3.11 1.25 -24.99
C ALA A 238 2.19 0.06 -24.68
N MET A 239 2.44 -0.65 -23.56
CA MET A 239 1.61 -1.77 -23.12
C MET A 239 0.24 -1.32 -22.64
N SER A 240 0.16 -0.20 -21.92
CA SER A 240 -1.12 0.37 -21.49
C SER A 240 -2.02 0.71 -22.68
N LYS A 241 -1.45 1.33 -23.73
CA LYS A 241 -2.15 1.59 -24.99
C LYS A 241 -2.55 0.31 -25.73
N ALA A 242 -1.67 -0.72 -25.72
CA ALA A 242 -1.96 -2.01 -26.33
C ALA A 242 -3.13 -2.71 -25.64
N PHE A 243 -3.15 -2.76 -24.31
CA PHE A 243 -4.27 -3.32 -23.55
C PHE A 243 -5.58 -2.57 -23.80
N ALA A 244 -5.58 -1.23 -23.74
CA ALA A 244 -6.78 -0.44 -24.01
C ALA A 244 -7.33 -0.76 -25.41
N LYS A 245 -6.46 -0.86 -26.42
CA LYS A 245 -6.83 -1.25 -27.78
C LYS A 245 -7.39 -2.68 -27.85
N GLU A 246 -6.78 -3.64 -27.17
CA GLU A 246 -7.21 -5.03 -27.15
C GLU A 246 -8.62 -5.17 -26.56
N PHE A 247 -8.88 -4.54 -25.42
CA PHE A 247 -10.21 -4.47 -24.80
C PHE A 247 -11.22 -3.85 -25.77
N SER A 248 -10.90 -2.70 -26.38
CA SER A 248 -11.80 -1.98 -27.28
C SER A 248 -12.11 -2.77 -28.56
N GLN A 249 -11.14 -3.50 -29.11
CA GLN A 249 -11.35 -4.39 -30.26
C GLN A 249 -12.28 -5.57 -29.97
N ASN A 250 -12.44 -5.91 -28.68
CA ASN A 250 -13.35 -6.95 -28.21
C ASN A 250 -14.66 -6.39 -27.63
N GLY A 251 -15.03 -5.16 -27.99
CA GLY A 251 -16.30 -4.53 -27.64
C GLY A 251 -16.39 -4.00 -26.21
N ILE A 252 -15.27 -3.91 -25.48
CA ILE A 252 -15.21 -3.40 -24.10
C ILE A 252 -14.66 -1.98 -24.17
N VAL A 253 -15.44 -0.99 -23.74
CA VAL A 253 -15.00 0.42 -23.73
C VAL A 253 -13.80 0.59 -22.78
N ALA A 254 -12.64 0.81 -23.34
CA ALA A 254 -11.39 0.93 -22.62
C ALA A 254 -10.56 2.12 -23.11
N GLU A 255 -9.96 2.84 -22.17
CA GLU A 255 -9.13 4.00 -22.46
C GLU A 255 -7.79 3.93 -21.73
N HIS A 256 -6.77 4.54 -22.33
CA HIS A 256 -5.46 4.70 -21.74
C HIS A 256 -5.29 6.10 -21.15
N ILE A 257 -4.60 6.19 -20.01
CA ILE A 257 -4.14 7.45 -19.43
C ILE A 257 -2.68 7.38 -19.00
N ASP A 258 -1.95 8.48 -19.17
CA ASP A 258 -0.57 8.62 -18.71
C ASP A 258 -0.25 10.05 -18.25
N GLY A 259 0.94 10.25 -17.67
CA GLY A 259 1.42 11.55 -17.20
C GLY A 259 1.69 12.58 -18.30
N LEU A 260 1.87 12.12 -19.53
CA LEU A 260 2.13 13.00 -20.70
C LEU A 260 0.84 13.55 -21.32
N MET A 261 -0.31 12.95 -20.98
CA MET A 261 -1.63 13.39 -21.43
C MET A 261 -1.96 14.78 -20.85
N LYS A 262 -2.63 15.63 -21.64
CA LYS A 262 -3.09 16.95 -21.15
C LYS A 262 -4.01 16.80 -19.94
N LYS A 263 -3.83 17.66 -18.92
CA LYS A 263 -4.62 17.61 -17.66
C LYS A 263 -6.13 17.64 -17.93
N THR A 264 -6.59 18.42 -18.91
CA THR A 264 -8.01 18.53 -19.30
C THR A 264 -8.56 17.23 -19.90
N GLU A 265 -7.82 16.60 -20.80
CA GLU A 265 -8.18 15.33 -21.44
C GLU A 265 -8.20 14.21 -20.39
N ARG A 266 -7.16 14.11 -19.55
CA ARG A 266 -7.09 13.17 -18.45
C ARG A 266 -8.27 13.31 -17.48
N LYS A 267 -8.62 14.55 -17.11
CA LYS A 267 -9.77 14.83 -16.25
C LYS A 267 -11.10 14.40 -16.90
N ALA A 268 -11.25 14.61 -18.21
CA ALA A 268 -12.43 14.18 -18.95
C ALA A 268 -12.56 12.65 -19.00
N THR A 269 -11.47 11.93 -19.30
CA THR A 269 -11.43 10.45 -19.33
C THR A 269 -11.74 9.87 -17.97
N LEU A 270 -11.18 10.42 -16.91
CA LEU A 270 -11.47 10.00 -15.54
C LEU A 270 -12.92 10.30 -15.14
N GLY A 271 -13.47 11.41 -15.58
CA GLY A 271 -14.89 11.73 -15.40
C GLY A 271 -15.80 10.72 -16.10
N ALA A 272 -15.47 10.34 -17.32
CA ALA A 272 -16.20 9.32 -18.08
C ALA A 272 -16.12 7.93 -17.38
N PHE A 273 -14.95 7.58 -16.86
CA PHE A 273 -14.80 6.37 -16.05
C PHE A 273 -15.68 6.41 -14.79
N ARG A 274 -15.68 7.51 -14.03
CA ARG A 274 -16.55 7.66 -12.85
C ARG A 274 -18.05 7.52 -13.16
N ARG A 275 -18.48 7.96 -14.34
CA ARG A 275 -19.87 7.80 -14.79
C ARG A 275 -20.18 6.41 -15.34
N GLY A 276 -19.20 5.49 -15.37
CA GLY A 276 -19.37 4.13 -15.90
C GLY A 276 -19.40 4.04 -17.45
N GLU A 277 -19.08 5.13 -18.14
CA GLU A 277 -19.03 5.18 -19.62
C GLU A 277 -17.80 4.42 -20.15
N ILE A 278 -16.72 4.39 -19.37
CA ILE A 278 -15.51 3.61 -19.62
C ILE A 278 -15.50 2.43 -18.67
N LYS A 279 -15.34 1.21 -19.19
CA LYS A 279 -15.31 -0.02 -18.41
C LYS A 279 -13.93 -0.32 -17.85
N VAL A 280 -12.89 -0.13 -18.65
CA VAL A 280 -11.49 -0.40 -18.28
C VAL A 280 -10.64 0.83 -18.52
N ILE A 281 -9.92 1.27 -17.49
CA ILE A 281 -8.91 2.30 -17.63
C ILE A 281 -7.52 1.68 -17.47
N CYS A 282 -6.69 1.85 -18.49
CA CYS A 282 -5.31 1.38 -18.48
C CYS A 282 -4.38 2.54 -18.16
N ASN A 283 -3.48 2.37 -17.20
CA ASN A 283 -2.58 3.43 -16.79
C ASN A 283 -1.16 2.96 -16.51
N VAL A 284 -0.24 3.92 -16.41
CA VAL A 284 1.14 3.72 -15.97
C VAL A 284 1.45 4.75 -14.90
N ASP A 285 1.71 4.32 -13.68
CA ASP A 285 2.12 5.10 -12.50
C ASP A 285 1.22 6.27 -12.05
N LEU A 286 0.17 6.59 -12.81
CA LEU A 286 -0.65 7.77 -12.57
C LEU A 286 -1.63 7.59 -11.40
N ILE A 287 -2.10 6.36 -11.18
CA ILE A 287 -3.16 6.04 -10.22
C ILE A 287 -2.57 5.44 -8.94
N SER A 288 -1.24 5.36 -8.83
CA SER A 288 -0.56 4.75 -7.70
C SER A 288 -0.56 5.63 -6.46
N GLU A 289 -0.32 6.94 -6.57
CA GLU A 289 -0.21 7.84 -5.41
C GLU A 289 -1.32 8.88 -5.39
N GLY A 290 -2.17 8.83 -4.36
CA GLY A 290 -3.09 9.90 -3.97
C GLY A 290 -4.15 10.33 -4.98
N PHE A 291 -4.22 9.71 -6.15
CA PHE A 291 -5.21 10.05 -7.16
C PHE A 291 -6.59 9.49 -6.76
N ASP A 292 -7.60 10.33 -6.59
CA ASP A 292 -8.95 9.88 -6.28
C ASP A 292 -9.62 9.22 -7.47
N MET A 293 -9.41 7.92 -7.60
CA MET A 293 -10.16 7.02 -8.47
C MET A 293 -10.95 6.07 -7.59
N SER A 294 -12.09 6.53 -7.16
CA SER A 294 -12.84 5.91 -6.07
C SER A 294 -13.60 4.64 -6.44
N ASP A 295 -13.79 4.31 -7.72
CA ASP A 295 -14.94 3.46 -8.05
C ASP A 295 -14.60 2.22 -8.88
N ALA A 296 -13.34 1.77 -8.90
CA ALA A 296 -13.02 0.48 -9.49
C ALA A 296 -13.51 -0.65 -8.58
N ASP A 297 -14.08 -1.67 -9.18
CA ASP A 297 -14.47 -2.91 -8.51
C ASP A 297 -13.48 -4.03 -8.79
N CYS A 298 -12.64 -3.84 -9.80
CA CYS A 298 -11.60 -4.76 -10.20
C CYS A 298 -10.28 -4.00 -10.45
N VAL A 299 -9.16 -4.62 -10.11
CA VAL A 299 -7.83 -4.16 -10.52
C VAL A 299 -7.10 -5.28 -11.26
N ILE A 300 -6.34 -4.90 -12.28
CA ILE A 300 -5.47 -5.81 -13.03
C ILE A 300 -4.04 -5.33 -12.85
N LEU A 301 -3.21 -6.18 -12.25
CA LEU A 301 -1.81 -5.91 -11.97
C LEU A 301 -0.94 -6.61 -13.01
N THR A 302 -0.50 -5.92 -14.05
CA THR A 302 0.42 -6.46 -15.05
C THR A 302 1.86 -5.97 -14.85
N ARG A 303 2.08 -5.13 -13.84
CA ARG A 303 3.40 -4.61 -13.48
C ARG A 303 3.96 -5.30 -12.26
N PRO A 304 5.06 -6.07 -12.40
CA PRO A 304 5.82 -6.53 -11.24
C PRO A 304 6.41 -5.34 -10.48
N THR A 305 6.21 -5.30 -9.17
CA THR A 305 6.78 -4.25 -8.32
C THR A 305 7.51 -4.85 -7.13
N GLU A 306 8.67 -4.27 -6.77
CA GLU A 306 9.38 -4.60 -5.53
C GLU A 306 8.90 -3.73 -4.36
N SER A 307 8.09 -2.71 -4.65
CA SER A 307 7.53 -1.83 -3.64
C SER A 307 6.25 -2.42 -3.06
N LEU A 308 6.29 -2.83 -1.79
CA LEU A 308 5.10 -3.21 -1.05
C LEU A 308 4.08 -2.05 -1.02
N ALA A 309 4.54 -0.82 -0.85
CA ALA A 309 3.69 0.37 -0.85
C ALA A 309 2.92 0.51 -2.16
N MET A 310 3.61 0.41 -3.30
CA MET A 310 2.99 0.49 -4.63
C MET A 310 2.02 -0.67 -4.85
N PHE A 311 2.40 -1.90 -4.50
CA PHE A 311 1.52 -3.07 -4.61
C PHE A 311 0.23 -2.87 -3.81
N MET A 312 0.36 -2.48 -2.55
CA MET A 312 -0.79 -2.22 -1.68
C MET A 312 -1.67 -1.08 -2.22
N GLN A 313 -1.07 0.04 -2.62
CA GLN A 313 -1.82 1.17 -3.16
C GLN A 313 -2.61 0.78 -4.42
N GLN A 314 -2.02 -0.01 -5.32
CA GLN A 314 -2.71 -0.50 -6.52
C GLN A 314 -3.86 -1.45 -6.19
N ALA A 315 -3.62 -2.44 -5.32
CA ALA A 315 -4.64 -3.42 -4.92
C ALA A 315 -5.83 -2.75 -4.21
N PHE A 316 -5.57 -1.81 -3.29
CA PHE A 316 -6.60 -1.11 -2.54
C PHE A 316 -7.49 -0.18 -3.36
N ARG A 317 -7.14 0.11 -4.63
CA ARG A 317 -8.03 0.87 -5.52
C ARG A 317 -9.37 0.17 -5.75
N ALA A 318 -9.40 -1.16 -5.71
CA ALA A 318 -10.65 -1.91 -5.81
C ALA A 318 -11.36 -2.09 -4.46
N MET A 319 -10.70 -1.86 -3.33
CA MET A 319 -11.21 -2.26 -2.02
C MET A 319 -12.01 -1.20 -1.26
N ARG A 320 -12.25 0.00 -1.82
CA ARG A 320 -13.13 0.96 -1.17
C ARG A 320 -14.51 0.37 -0.94
N TYR A 321 -15.00 0.52 0.29
CA TYR A 321 -16.26 -0.11 0.70
C TYR A 321 -17.46 0.44 -0.06
N ARG A 322 -18.28 -0.48 -0.51
CA ARG A 322 -19.64 -0.27 -0.99
C ARG A 322 -20.45 -1.51 -0.61
N GLU A 323 -21.67 -1.33 -0.14
CA GLU A 323 -22.55 -2.43 0.28
C GLU A 323 -22.70 -3.46 -0.83
N GLY A 324 -22.56 -4.74 -0.48
CA GLY A 324 -22.64 -5.87 -1.42
C GLY A 324 -21.48 -6.02 -2.40
N LYS A 325 -20.44 -5.15 -2.31
CA LYS A 325 -19.27 -5.21 -3.17
C LYS A 325 -18.26 -6.23 -2.65
N THR A 326 -17.80 -7.10 -3.55
CA THR A 326 -16.56 -7.87 -3.43
C THR A 326 -15.59 -7.37 -4.48
N ALA A 327 -14.42 -6.90 -4.06
CA ALA A 327 -13.37 -6.46 -4.97
C ALA A 327 -12.74 -7.65 -5.71
N ILE A 328 -12.24 -7.43 -6.92
CA ILE A 328 -11.49 -8.44 -7.68
C ILE A 328 -10.09 -7.93 -7.94
N ILE A 329 -9.09 -8.76 -7.65
CA ILE A 329 -7.69 -8.47 -7.92
C ILE A 329 -7.15 -9.55 -8.85
N LEU A 330 -6.76 -9.17 -10.07
CA LEU A 330 -6.17 -10.05 -11.07
C LEU A 330 -4.67 -9.76 -11.17
N ASP A 331 -3.87 -10.55 -10.48
CA ASP A 331 -2.41 -10.35 -10.39
C ASP A 331 -1.66 -11.15 -11.45
N HIS A 332 -1.52 -10.59 -12.63
CA HIS A 332 -0.76 -11.16 -13.72
C HIS A 332 0.77 -11.03 -13.56
N ALA A 333 1.21 -10.27 -12.57
CA ALA A 333 2.63 -10.03 -12.31
C ALA A 333 3.18 -10.90 -11.17
N ASN A 334 2.31 -11.68 -10.49
CA ASN A 334 2.65 -12.47 -9.32
C ASN A 334 3.24 -11.62 -8.17
N ASN A 335 2.69 -10.43 -7.95
CA ASN A 335 3.12 -9.55 -6.86
C ASN A 335 2.88 -10.19 -5.49
N ILE A 336 1.78 -10.98 -5.35
CA ILE A 336 1.50 -11.73 -4.13
C ILE A 336 2.61 -12.73 -3.79
N GLY A 337 3.26 -13.31 -4.80
CA GLY A 337 4.41 -14.21 -4.62
C GLY A 337 5.65 -13.51 -4.02
N LEU A 338 5.75 -12.19 -4.18
CA LEU A 338 6.84 -11.38 -3.63
C LEU A 338 6.47 -10.75 -2.29
N HIS A 339 5.25 -10.24 -2.15
CA HIS A 339 4.83 -9.41 -1.03
C HIS A 339 3.92 -10.12 -0.02
N GLY A 340 3.31 -11.24 -0.41
CA GLY A 340 2.28 -11.95 0.36
C GLY A 340 0.89 -11.37 0.21
N GLU A 341 -0.01 -11.84 1.06
CA GLU A 341 -1.40 -11.42 1.06
C GLU A 341 -1.55 -9.96 1.49
N ILE A 342 -2.48 -9.24 0.86
CA ILE A 342 -2.69 -7.81 1.13
C ILE A 342 -3.33 -7.54 2.50
N ASP A 343 -3.93 -8.53 3.13
CA ASP A 343 -4.55 -8.46 4.46
C ASP A 343 -3.75 -9.21 5.55
N GLN A 344 -2.53 -9.66 5.23
CA GLN A 344 -1.64 -10.20 6.26
C GLN A 344 -1.28 -9.16 7.30
N VAL A 345 -0.96 -9.61 8.50
CA VAL A 345 -0.49 -8.73 9.57
C VAL A 345 0.96 -8.35 9.32
N PHE A 346 1.23 -7.06 9.21
CA PHE A 346 2.58 -6.52 9.08
C PHE A 346 3.09 -6.02 10.44
N GLU A 347 4.28 -6.42 10.82
CA GLU A 347 4.99 -5.82 11.96
C GLU A 347 5.72 -4.57 11.48
N TRP A 348 5.07 -3.43 11.62
CA TRP A 348 5.66 -2.15 11.26
C TRP A 348 6.63 -1.65 12.33
N ARG A 349 7.82 -1.21 11.92
CA ARG A 349 8.85 -0.63 12.77
C ARG A 349 9.42 0.62 12.12
N LEU A 350 9.91 1.56 12.94
CA LEU A 350 10.57 2.77 12.42
C LEU A 350 11.95 2.47 11.84
N GLU A 351 12.68 1.54 12.44
CA GLU A 351 14.08 1.24 12.12
C GLU A 351 14.28 0.53 10.76
N GLY A 352 13.20 0.14 10.10
CA GLY A 352 13.27 -0.63 8.85
C GLY A 352 13.74 -2.06 9.04
N LYS A 353 14.06 -2.74 7.95
CA LYS A 353 14.49 -4.16 7.97
C LYS A 353 15.99 -4.34 8.25
N GLU A 354 16.81 -3.29 8.21
CA GLU A 354 18.28 -3.39 8.25
C GLU A 354 18.91 -3.44 9.65
N SER A 355 18.17 -3.45 10.74
CA SER A 355 18.75 -3.56 12.08
C SER A 355 19.38 -4.93 12.40
N ARG A 356 19.67 -5.76 11.40
CA ARG A 356 20.46 -6.98 11.52
C ARG A 356 21.70 -6.89 10.64
N GLY A 357 22.72 -6.25 11.18
CA GLY A 357 24.15 -6.34 10.91
C GLY A 357 24.61 -7.06 9.64
N ASP A 358 24.38 -6.50 8.48
CA ASP A 358 25.20 -6.74 7.29
C ASP A 358 25.27 -5.44 6.48
N ASN A 359 26.35 -4.70 6.70
CA ASN A 359 26.78 -3.58 5.86
C ASN A 359 27.20 -4.08 4.48
N GLN A 360 26.27 -4.33 3.58
CA GLN A 360 26.56 -4.41 2.15
C GLN A 360 25.49 -3.65 1.38
N GLY A 361 25.92 -2.52 0.81
CA GLY A 361 25.10 -1.58 0.10
C GLY A 361 24.26 -2.22 -0.99
N TYR A 362 22.95 -2.05 -0.88
CA TYR A 362 22.06 -2.23 -2.03
C TYR A 362 22.41 -1.16 -3.05
N GLU A 363 23.23 -1.51 -4.04
CA GLU A 363 23.32 -0.70 -5.25
C GLU A 363 21.88 -0.48 -5.75
N ARG A 364 21.48 0.79 -5.81
CA ARG A 364 20.31 1.25 -6.55
C ARG A 364 20.31 0.59 -7.90
N THR A 365 19.61 -0.51 -8.06
CA THR A 365 19.17 -0.92 -9.37
C THR A 365 18.13 0.11 -9.79
N VAL A 366 18.63 1.22 -10.35
CA VAL A 366 17.82 2.15 -11.11
C VAL A 366 17.01 1.26 -12.06
N TRP A 367 15.71 1.24 -11.88
CA TRP A 367 14.81 0.54 -12.77
C TRP A 367 15.05 1.10 -14.16
N GLY A 368 15.94 0.39 -14.90
CA GLY A 368 16.18 0.71 -16.29
C GLY A 368 14.82 0.75 -16.97
N ARG A 369 14.58 1.79 -17.76
CA ARG A 369 13.40 1.97 -18.59
C ARG A 369 12.93 0.61 -19.07
N PHE A 370 11.68 0.27 -18.77
CA PHE A 370 11.06 -0.95 -19.26
C PHE A 370 11.25 -1.01 -20.76
N ASN A 371 12.10 -1.90 -21.22
CA ASN A 371 12.13 -2.24 -22.63
C ASN A 371 10.78 -2.90 -22.97
N SER A 372 10.23 -2.57 -24.13
CA SER A 372 8.93 -2.99 -24.66
C SER A 372 8.75 -4.52 -24.82
N ASN A 373 9.65 -5.33 -24.33
CA ASN A 373 9.70 -6.79 -24.50
C ASN A 373 9.30 -7.53 -23.23
N ALA A 374 8.13 -7.21 -22.66
CA ALA A 374 7.54 -8.09 -21.66
C ALA A 374 7.16 -9.43 -22.33
N VAL A 375 7.63 -10.54 -21.78
CA VAL A 375 7.27 -11.87 -22.28
C VAL A 375 5.96 -12.30 -21.64
N PHE A 376 4.95 -12.54 -22.47
CA PHE A 376 3.67 -13.10 -22.04
C PHE A 376 3.80 -14.62 -21.94
N ASP A 377 3.45 -15.19 -20.79
CA ASP A 377 3.26 -16.63 -20.60
C ASP A 377 1.74 -16.94 -20.59
N LYS A 378 1.17 -17.07 -21.78
CA LYS A 378 -0.28 -17.31 -21.96
C LYS A 378 -0.71 -18.73 -21.60
N ASN A 379 0.22 -19.65 -21.34
CA ASN A 379 -0.08 -21.04 -20.98
C ASN A 379 -0.37 -21.21 -19.48
N VAL A 380 -0.23 -20.17 -18.68
CA VAL A 380 -0.55 -20.17 -17.26
C VAL A 380 -1.94 -19.56 -17.08
N GLU A 381 -2.76 -20.17 -16.22
CA GLU A 381 -4.04 -19.60 -15.79
C GLU A 381 -3.89 -19.00 -14.39
N LEU A 382 -4.58 -17.87 -14.16
CA LEU A 382 -4.69 -17.35 -12.80
C LEU A 382 -5.70 -18.19 -12.02
N GLN A 383 -5.28 -18.65 -10.83
CA GLN A 383 -6.13 -19.38 -9.91
C GLN A 383 -6.51 -18.46 -8.74
N GLU A 384 -7.70 -18.70 -8.18
CA GLU A 384 -8.11 -17.99 -6.97
C GLU A 384 -7.16 -18.37 -5.83
N VAL A 385 -6.60 -17.35 -5.19
CA VAL A 385 -5.86 -17.50 -3.95
C VAL A 385 -6.89 -17.68 -2.85
N VAL A 386 -7.14 -18.92 -2.48
CA VAL A 386 -8.13 -19.24 -1.44
C VAL A 386 -7.58 -18.71 -0.13
N LYS A 387 -8.29 -17.74 0.44
CA LYS A 387 -8.03 -17.27 1.80
C LYS A 387 -8.40 -18.39 2.76
N ASN A 388 -7.40 -18.98 3.37
CA ASN A 388 -7.59 -20.16 4.22
C ASN A 388 -8.16 -19.86 5.61
N TYR A 389 -8.77 -18.72 5.82
CA TYR A 389 -9.34 -18.32 7.11
C TYR A 389 -10.82 -18.67 7.30
N ASN A 390 -11.49 -19.27 6.30
CA ASN A 390 -12.91 -19.60 6.39
C ASN A 390 -13.16 -21.03 6.94
N GLY A 391 -12.76 -21.30 8.19
CA GLY A 391 -13.24 -22.43 8.95
C GLY A 391 -12.69 -23.81 8.59
N LEU A 392 -12.02 -23.97 7.43
CA LEU A 392 -11.52 -25.29 7.01
C LEU A 392 -10.42 -25.85 7.92
N TYR A 393 -9.63 -24.96 8.50
CA TYR A 393 -8.52 -25.30 9.36
C TYR A 393 -8.68 -24.83 10.82
N ASP A 394 -9.81 -24.21 11.19
CA ASP A 394 -10.01 -23.63 12.53
C ASP A 394 -9.71 -24.63 13.65
N LYS A 395 -10.20 -25.87 13.53
CA LYS A 395 -9.92 -26.90 14.52
C LYS A 395 -8.44 -27.26 14.63
N LYS A 396 -7.74 -27.35 13.49
CA LYS A 396 -6.30 -27.62 13.45
C LYS A 396 -5.51 -26.43 14.02
N ILE A 397 -5.95 -25.20 13.72
CA ILE A 397 -5.36 -23.97 14.27
C ILE A 397 -5.58 -23.87 15.77
N GLU A 398 -6.79 -24.15 16.25
CA GLU A 398 -7.07 -24.21 17.71
C GLU A 398 -6.24 -25.28 18.42
N GLU A 399 -6.04 -26.43 17.80
CA GLU A 399 -5.18 -27.49 18.32
C GLU A 399 -3.72 -27.03 18.37
N ALA A 400 -3.22 -26.39 17.31
CA ALA A 400 -1.88 -25.84 17.24
C ALA A 400 -1.65 -24.77 18.34
N ILE A 401 -2.62 -23.88 18.56
CA ILE A 401 -2.57 -22.86 19.60
C ILE A 401 -2.55 -23.50 21.01
N LYS A 402 -3.37 -24.54 21.24
CA LYS A 402 -3.39 -25.26 22.53
C LYS A 402 -2.04 -25.91 22.86
N LEU A 403 -1.35 -26.41 21.86
CA LEU A 403 -0.01 -26.97 22.03
C LEU A 403 1.03 -25.90 22.33
N GLY A 404 0.96 -24.77 21.63
CA GLY A 404 1.80 -23.58 21.84
C GLY A 404 3.31 -23.82 21.74
N ASN A 405 3.75 -24.89 21.07
CA ASN A 405 5.13 -25.34 21.00
C ASN A 405 5.50 -25.83 19.61
N ILE A 406 6.63 -26.55 19.47
CA ILE A 406 7.13 -27.09 18.20
C ILE A 406 6.14 -28.06 17.52
N ASP A 407 5.30 -28.76 18.26
CA ASP A 407 4.31 -29.66 17.68
C ASP A 407 3.11 -28.89 17.14
N GLY A 408 2.70 -27.83 17.80
CA GLY A 408 1.75 -26.88 17.26
C GLY A 408 2.26 -26.21 15.97
N LEU A 409 3.56 -25.84 15.93
CA LEU A 409 4.18 -25.33 14.72
C LEU A 409 4.16 -26.34 13.55
N LYS A 410 4.34 -27.63 13.83
CA LYS A 410 4.24 -28.67 12.79
C LYS A 410 2.84 -28.70 12.17
N ILE A 411 1.79 -28.61 12.99
CA ILE A 411 0.40 -28.53 12.49
C ILE A 411 0.21 -27.31 11.58
N LEU A 412 0.73 -26.15 11.99
CA LEU A 412 0.67 -24.93 11.18
C LEU A 412 1.43 -25.08 9.86
N LEU A 413 2.59 -25.74 9.86
CA LEU A 413 3.38 -26.02 8.64
C LEU A 413 2.64 -26.99 7.70
N GLU A 414 1.88 -27.97 8.23
CA GLU A 414 1.02 -28.82 7.43
C GLU A 414 -0.11 -28.03 6.80
N ILE A 415 -0.77 -27.16 7.57
CA ILE A 415 -1.80 -26.24 7.05
C ILE A 415 -1.21 -25.36 5.95
N GLU A 416 -0.05 -24.75 6.19
CA GLU A 416 0.64 -23.91 5.19
C GLU A 416 0.89 -24.66 3.87
N LYS A 417 1.27 -25.93 3.97
CA LYS A 417 1.52 -26.82 2.84
C LYS A 417 0.22 -27.24 2.14
N GLU A 418 -0.78 -27.71 2.89
CA GLU A 418 -2.08 -28.16 2.36
C GLU A 418 -2.84 -27.01 1.71
N ALA A 419 -2.86 -25.87 2.40
CA ALA A 419 -3.54 -24.67 1.97
C ALA A 419 -2.77 -23.88 0.91
N ARG A 420 -1.56 -24.32 0.56
CA ARG A 420 -0.66 -23.62 -0.37
C ARG A 420 -0.43 -22.16 0.01
N ILE A 421 -0.38 -21.86 1.32
CA ILE A 421 -0.13 -20.52 1.82
C ILE A 421 1.24 -20.08 1.34
N VAL A 422 1.29 -18.92 0.70
CA VAL A 422 2.54 -18.34 0.23
C VAL A 422 3.27 -17.72 1.42
N SER A 423 4.41 -18.31 1.76
CA SER A 423 5.26 -17.78 2.82
C SER A 423 6.02 -16.57 2.32
N VAL A 424 5.95 -15.48 3.05
CA VAL A 424 6.60 -14.22 2.71
C VAL A 424 7.45 -13.73 3.88
N GLY A 425 8.67 -13.29 3.57
CA GLY A 425 9.61 -12.78 4.55
C GLY A 425 10.56 -13.84 5.10
N LYS A 426 11.17 -13.57 6.26
CA LYS A 426 12.20 -14.43 6.87
C LYS A 426 11.62 -15.77 7.37
N TYR A 427 10.35 -15.74 7.79
CA TYR A 427 9.66 -16.89 8.33
C TYR A 427 8.49 -17.29 7.42
N SER A 428 8.15 -18.58 7.42
CA SER A 428 6.91 -19.06 6.81
C SER A 428 5.70 -18.47 7.55
N TRP A 429 4.51 -18.50 6.91
CA TRP A 429 3.27 -18.12 7.58
C TRP A 429 3.11 -18.84 8.93
N ALA A 430 3.37 -20.14 8.95
CA ALA A 430 3.26 -20.95 10.16
C ALA A 430 4.18 -20.46 11.27
N TYR A 431 5.43 -20.10 10.97
CA TYR A 431 6.37 -19.53 11.94
C TYR A 431 5.92 -18.16 12.42
N SER A 432 5.49 -17.29 11.52
CA SER A 432 5.01 -15.96 11.87
C SER A 432 3.78 -16.03 12.77
N PHE A 433 2.83 -16.93 12.44
CA PHE A 433 1.65 -17.18 13.24
C PHE A 433 2.00 -17.72 14.64
N ALA A 434 2.89 -18.69 14.71
CA ALA A 434 3.34 -19.30 15.98
C ALA A 434 4.02 -18.26 16.90
N LEU A 435 4.91 -17.42 16.35
CA LEU A 435 5.58 -16.36 17.12
C LEU A 435 4.57 -15.31 17.64
N HIS A 436 3.61 -14.93 16.79
CA HIS A 436 2.57 -13.98 17.18
C HIS A 436 1.66 -14.49 18.30
N ASN A 437 1.40 -15.80 18.32
CA ASN A 437 0.59 -16.47 19.34
C ASN A 437 1.41 -16.99 20.54
N GLY A 438 2.68 -16.55 20.66
CA GLY A 438 3.52 -16.84 21.83
C GLY A 438 3.94 -18.31 21.96
N PHE A 439 4.11 -19.01 20.84
CA PHE A 439 4.57 -20.41 20.89
C PHE A 439 6.00 -20.47 21.43
N ASP A 440 6.25 -21.47 22.29
CA ASP A 440 7.61 -21.80 22.76
C ASP A 440 8.34 -22.59 21.66
N ILE A 441 8.95 -21.87 20.73
CA ILE A 441 9.69 -22.40 19.58
C ILE A 441 11.06 -21.74 19.48
N PRO A 442 12.10 -22.47 19.03
CA PRO A 442 13.42 -21.89 18.82
C PRO A 442 13.35 -20.79 17.75
N VAL A 443 13.77 -19.60 18.11
CA VAL A 443 13.95 -18.51 17.12
C VAL A 443 15.22 -18.82 16.36
N GLN A 444 15.09 -19.20 15.08
CA GLN A 444 16.22 -19.44 14.17
C GLN A 444 16.77 -18.14 13.61
#